data_8ac05a97df2a6153186c92fca5a6acfd
#
_entry.id   8ac05a97df2a6153186c92fca5a6acfd
#
_cell.length_a   1.000
_cell.length_b   1.000
_cell.length_c   1.000
_cell.angle_alpha   90.00
_cell.angle_beta   90.00
_cell.angle_gamma   90.00
#
_symmetry.space_group_name_H-M   'P 1'
#
loop_
_entity.id
_entity.type
_entity.pdbx_description
1 polymer ?
#
loop_
_entity_poly.entity_id
_entity_poly.type
_entity_poly.pdbx_seq_one_letter_code
_entity_poly.pdbx_strand_id
1 'polypeptide(L)'
;MKKKWIVGIVVVVVLIIGGFVVKSMMKSSTVEEAGKSAKVDDGIDYFDVPDVEQVYINGVVTPDQTESFAKNEKLGTQPEIKVNNGDIVDQGTVLFTYEDKEVTQLIEEQNNTVSRNQTKRSNTIARRDKAIASFNATPEEERTTSKSALESEYTEALATIDEDIQFSTSTIANLKEKQYVNTTAKFRGQVAIPEIKDANAPILKLTSEGYYVSGKVNEKDLAKITIDQKANIQIVPTGKTVSGKITYIDNNPPETAGAEGAADATAGAEAGMSSYLVKLALDSFEGVKNGYHVQATINLSNDPIEIPTKAIQTEGDNRYVLVNDFGSVIRREIQTGEEKGKNTVVTSGLESADKVIVSSKKKVKEGDLLEGDHSDKTDAANGNVTVEN
;
A
#
# COMPACT_ATOMS: atom_id res chain seq x y z
N MET A 1 -58.43 47.30 -33.35
CA MET A 1 -57.89 45.94 -33.54
C MET A 1 -56.86 45.78 -34.66
N LYS A 2 -56.56 46.83 -35.43
CA LYS A 2 -55.59 46.69 -36.60
C LYS A 2 -54.06 46.92 -36.27
N LYS A 3 -53.76 47.60 -35.13
CA LYS A 3 -52.36 47.87 -34.76
C LYS A 3 -51.57 46.69 -34.12
N LYS A 4 -52.30 45.79 -33.48
CA LYS A 4 -51.64 44.60 -32.84
C LYS A 4 -51.24 43.52 -33.87
N TRP A 5 -51.87 43.50 -35.04
CA TRP A 5 -51.56 42.52 -36.09
C TRP A 5 -50.33 42.90 -36.91
N ILE A 6 -50.09 44.22 -37.06
CA ILE A 6 -48.90 44.73 -37.74
C ILE A 6 -47.62 44.48 -36.95
N VAL A 7 -47.69 44.60 -35.61
CA VAL A 7 -46.53 44.31 -34.73
C VAL A 7 -46.16 42.81 -34.75
N GLY A 8 -47.17 41.91 -34.80
CA GLY A 8 -46.92 40.47 -34.94
C GLY A 8 -46.25 40.10 -36.25
N ILE A 9 -46.61 40.72 -37.38
CA ILE A 9 -46.00 40.47 -38.66
C ILE A 9 -44.56 40.99 -38.76
N VAL A 10 -44.28 42.17 -38.14
CA VAL A 10 -42.91 42.72 -38.09
C VAL A 10 -41.99 41.86 -37.27
N VAL A 11 -42.42 41.31 -36.14
CA VAL A 11 -41.63 40.40 -35.29
C VAL A 11 -41.34 39.10 -36.02
N VAL A 12 -42.28 38.52 -36.77
CA VAL A 12 -42.07 37.29 -37.56
C VAL A 12 -41.09 37.53 -38.72
N VAL A 13 -41.17 38.68 -39.38
CA VAL A 13 -40.25 39.03 -40.48
C VAL A 13 -38.84 39.26 -39.95
N VAL A 14 -38.67 39.90 -38.78
CA VAL A 14 -37.37 40.09 -38.13
C VAL A 14 -36.74 38.74 -37.69
N LEU A 15 -37.55 37.82 -37.21
CA LEU A 15 -37.07 36.44 -36.85
C LEU A 15 -36.70 35.62 -38.12
N ILE A 16 -37.45 35.78 -39.21
CA ILE A 16 -37.09 35.08 -40.50
C ILE A 16 -35.81 35.67 -41.11
N ILE A 17 -35.64 36.99 -41.08
CA ILE A 17 -34.43 37.64 -41.56
C ILE A 17 -33.24 37.33 -40.66
N GLY A 18 -33.43 37.36 -39.31
CA GLY A 18 -32.40 36.94 -38.34
C GLY A 18 -32.01 35.49 -38.51
N GLY A 19 -32.97 34.58 -38.71
CA GLY A 19 -32.68 33.16 -38.96
C GLY A 19 -31.95 32.91 -40.31
N PHE A 20 -32.25 33.72 -41.34
CA PHE A 20 -31.59 33.60 -42.65
C PHE A 20 -30.15 34.15 -42.61
N VAL A 21 -29.88 35.23 -41.87
CA VAL A 21 -28.54 35.78 -41.70
C VAL A 21 -27.69 34.84 -40.86
N VAL A 22 -28.22 34.24 -39.79
CA VAL A 22 -27.51 33.23 -39.01
C VAL A 22 -27.24 31.97 -39.83
N LYS A 23 -28.20 31.52 -40.66
CA LYS A 23 -27.99 30.37 -41.53
C LYS A 23 -27.05 30.68 -42.72
N SER A 24 -26.97 31.94 -43.13
CA SER A 24 -25.99 32.38 -44.15
C SER A 24 -24.59 32.56 -43.54
N MET A 25 -24.46 32.90 -42.26
CA MET A 25 -23.16 32.93 -41.57
C MET A 25 -22.69 31.54 -41.12
N MET A 26 -23.59 30.56 -41.02
CA MET A 26 -23.23 29.15 -40.76
C MET A 26 -22.98 28.34 -42.02
N LYS A 27 -23.05 28.93 -43.20
CA LYS A 27 -22.68 28.29 -44.44
C LYS A 27 -21.39 28.89 -44.92
N SER A 28 -20.33 28.15 -44.69
CA SER A 28 -18.97 28.43 -45.17
C SER A 28 -18.00 28.78 -44.07
N SER A 29 -17.71 27.81 -43.27
CA SER A 29 -16.33 27.42 -42.99
C SER A 29 -16.31 25.89 -42.95
N THR A 30 -16.53 25.27 -44.09
CA THR A 30 -15.65 24.22 -44.50
C THR A 30 -14.27 24.86 -44.43
N VAL A 31 -13.60 24.64 -43.32
CA VAL A 31 -12.16 24.64 -43.36
C VAL A 31 -11.84 23.51 -44.30
N GLU A 32 -11.73 23.87 -45.56
CA GLU A 32 -10.97 23.12 -46.51
C GLU A 32 -9.64 22.86 -45.84
N GLU A 33 -9.34 21.62 -45.65
CA GLU A 33 -8.06 21.00 -45.42
C GLU A 33 -6.91 21.80 -46.08
N ALA A 34 -6.53 22.91 -45.50
CA ALA A 34 -5.31 23.62 -45.79
C ALA A 34 -4.27 23.18 -44.74
N GLY A 35 -3.91 21.94 -44.84
CA GLY A 35 -2.94 21.24 -44.01
C GLY A 35 -2.55 19.92 -44.65
N LYS A 36 -2.73 19.73 -45.95
CA LYS A 36 -1.80 18.91 -46.69
C LYS A 36 -0.49 19.68 -46.69
N SER A 37 0.27 19.58 -45.59
CA SER A 37 1.72 19.63 -45.64
C SER A 37 2.06 18.76 -46.85
N ALA A 38 2.64 19.37 -47.91
CA ALA A 38 3.18 18.64 -49.02
C ALA A 38 4.09 17.59 -48.36
N LYS A 39 3.70 16.30 -48.42
CA LYS A 39 4.61 15.22 -48.09
C LYS A 39 5.77 15.41 -49.00
N VAL A 40 6.87 15.94 -48.46
CA VAL A 40 8.15 15.86 -49.16
C VAL A 40 8.39 14.36 -49.24
N ASP A 41 8.35 13.81 -50.47
CA ASP A 41 8.67 12.40 -50.74
C ASP A 41 10.18 12.25 -50.51
N ASP A 42 10.54 12.00 -49.25
CA ASP A 42 11.91 11.70 -48.83
C ASP A 42 12.37 10.32 -49.36
N GLY A 43 11.46 9.62 -50.01
CA GLY A 43 11.69 8.28 -50.53
C GLY A 43 11.84 7.22 -49.45
N ILE A 44 11.30 7.46 -48.26
CA ILE A 44 11.27 6.54 -47.14
C ILE A 44 9.83 6.10 -46.89
N ASP A 45 9.63 4.79 -46.77
CA ASP A 45 8.37 4.20 -46.31
C ASP A 45 8.42 4.04 -44.79
N TYR A 46 7.45 4.62 -44.12
CA TYR A 46 7.29 4.50 -42.66
C TYR A 46 6.14 3.56 -42.33
N PHE A 47 6.29 2.87 -41.22
CA PHE A 47 5.21 2.23 -40.46
C PHE A 47 5.00 3.01 -39.17
N ASP A 48 3.87 3.68 -39.07
CA ASP A 48 3.51 4.37 -37.85
C ASP A 48 3.01 3.33 -36.85
N VAL A 49 3.72 3.20 -35.72
CA VAL A 49 3.29 2.33 -34.61
C VAL A 49 2.00 2.90 -34.04
N PRO A 50 0.93 2.09 -33.95
CA PRO A 50 -0.34 2.57 -33.42
C PRO A 50 -0.18 3.19 -32.06
N ASP A 51 -0.88 4.28 -31.80
CA ASP A 51 -0.94 4.88 -30.47
C ASP A 51 -1.72 3.94 -29.55
N VAL A 52 -1.04 3.43 -28.52
CA VAL A 52 -1.65 2.55 -27.54
C VAL A 52 -2.22 3.43 -26.44
N GLU A 53 -3.54 3.46 -26.34
CA GLU A 53 -4.19 4.15 -25.23
C GLU A 53 -3.70 3.58 -23.90
N GLN A 54 -3.23 4.44 -23.02
CA GLN A 54 -2.64 4.07 -21.72
C GLN A 54 -3.38 4.76 -20.59
N VAL A 55 -3.49 4.05 -19.47
CA VAL A 55 -3.93 4.62 -18.21
C VAL A 55 -2.75 4.70 -17.26
N TYR A 56 -2.57 5.87 -16.66
CA TYR A 56 -1.53 6.11 -15.68
C TYR A 56 -2.14 6.17 -14.28
N ILE A 57 -1.62 5.36 -13.37
CA ILE A 57 -2.04 5.32 -11.97
C ILE A 57 -0.87 5.73 -11.10
N ASN A 58 -0.98 6.89 -10.48
CA ASN A 58 -0.03 7.31 -9.45
C ASN A 58 -0.42 6.67 -8.12
N GLY A 59 0.56 6.12 -7.42
CA GLY A 59 0.32 5.42 -6.17
C GLY A 59 1.51 5.45 -5.22
N VAL A 60 1.31 4.83 -4.07
CA VAL A 60 2.31 4.67 -3.02
C VAL A 60 2.43 3.20 -2.66
N VAL A 61 3.65 2.73 -2.50
CA VAL A 61 3.93 1.39 -1.99
C VAL A 61 3.48 1.29 -0.55
N THR A 62 2.61 0.34 -0.26
CA THR A 62 1.99 0.13 1.04
C THR A 62 2.18 -1.33 1.45
N PRO A 63 2.52 -1.64 2.70
CA PRO A 63 2.61 -3.02 3.16
C PRO A 63 1.24 -3.69 3.18
N ASP A 64 1.20 -5.00 2.95
CA ASP A 64 -0.05 -5.78 2.96
C ASP A 64 -0.75 -5.71 4.32
N GLN A 65 0.04 -5.76 5.39
CA GLN A 65 -0.45 -5.70 6.76
C GLN A 65 0.44 -4.80 7.62
N THR A 66 -0.20 -4.06 8.50
CA THR A 66 0.47 -3.25 9.51
C THR A 66 -0.33 -3.33 10.80
N GLU A 67 0.32 -3.63 11.90
CA GLU A 67 -0.28 -3.60 13.23
C GLU A 67 0.53 -2.69 14.14
N SER A 68 -0.17 -1.79 14.82
CA SER A 68 0.43 -0.89 15.82
C SER A 68 -0.06 -1.31 17.19
N PHE A 69 0.85 -1.61 18.11
CA PHE A 69 0.55 -2.06 19.46
C PHE A 69 0.58 -0.88 20.41
N ALA A 70 -0.60 -0.44 20.83
CA ALA A 70 -0.75 0.62 21.81
C ALA A 70 -0.48 0.10 23.24
N LYS A 71 -0.13 1.00 24.14
CA LYS A 71 0.03 0.69 25.58
C LYS A 71 -1.30 0.29 26.17
N ASN A 72 -1.29 -0.80 26.96
CA ASN A 72 -2.45 -1.23 27.74
C ASN A 72 -2.37 -0.68 29.16
N GLU A 73 -3.12 0.39 29.43
CA GLU A 73 -3.12 1.05 30.73
C GLU A 73 -3.72 0.20 31.85
N LYS A 74 -4.60 -0.75 31.54
CA LYS A 74 -5.24 -1.64 32.52
C LYS A 74 -4.25 -2.59 33.21
N LEU A 75 -3.20 -2.99 32.48
CA LEU A 75 -2.16 -3.86 33.07
C LEU A 75 -1.13 -3.08 33.88
N GLY A 76 -1.15 -1.75 33.83
CA GLY A 76 -0.50 -0.84 34.76
C GLY A 76 1.02 -0.81 34.79
N THR A 77 1.70 -1.63 33.96
CA THR A 77 3.16 -1.71 33.89
C THR A 77 3.67 -1.28 32.52
N GLN A 78 4.97 -1.01 32.45
CA GLN A 78 5.66 -0.92 31.17
C GLN A 78 5.92 -2.35 30.69
N PRO A 79 5.56 -2.71 29.42
CA PRO A 79 5.81 -4.05 28.92
C PRO A 79 7.31 -4.32 28.77
N GLU A 80 7.70 -5.54 29.01
CA GLU A 80 9.05 -6.03 28.70
C GLU A 80 9.09 -6.43 27.23
N ILE A 81 9.81 -5.66 26.41
CA ILE A 81 9.97 -5.93 24.97
C ILE A 81 10.95 -7.09 24.78
N LYS A 82 10.55 -8.11 24.01
CA LYS A 82 11.32 -9.35 23.77
C LYS A 82 12.00 -9.39 22.41
N VAL A 83 11.83 -8.36 21.57
CA VAL A 83 12.36 -8.23 20.23
C VAL A 83 13.12 -6.92 20.08
N ASN A 84 14.00 -6.84 19.07
CA ASN A 84 14.75 -5.62 18.79
C ASN A 84 14.14 -4.86 17.62
N ASN A 85 14.47 -3.56 17.54
CA ASN A 85 14.10 -2.73 16.40
C ASN A 85 14.78 -3.26 15.12
N GLY A 86 13.97 -3.50 14.09
CA GLY A 86 14.44 -4.05 12.81
C GLY A 86 14.38 -5.57 12.70
N ASP A 87 14.10 -6.31 13.78
CA ASP A 87 13.99 -7.77 13.73
C ASP A 87 12.84 -8.19 12.80
N ILE A 88 13.06 -9.26 12.04
CA ILE A 88 12.01 -9.97 11.30
C ILE A 88 11.53 -11.11 12.16
N VAL A 89 10.24 -11.12 12.47
CA VAL A 89 9.61 -12.12 13.35
C VAL A 89 8.56 -12.93 12.60
N ASP A 90 8.42 -14.20 12.96
CA ASP A 90 7.37 -15.07 12.43
C ASP A 90 6.07 -14.91 13.23
N GLN A 91 4.96 -15.33 12.61
CA GLN A 91 3.66 -15.40 13.28
C GLN A 91 3.76 -16.24 14.57
N GLY A 92 3.21 -15.75 15.66
CA GLY A 92 3.24 -16.39 16.97
C GLY A 92 4.44 -16.02 17.84
N THR A 93 5.45 -15.34 17.33
CA THR A 93 6.60 -14.83 18.10
C THR A 93 6.12 -13.86 19.17
N VAL A 94 6.59 -14.03 20.42
CA VAL A 94 6.29 -13.10 21.52
C VAL A 94 7.02 -11.78 21.27
N LEU A 95 6.25 -10.71 21.12
CA LEU A 95 6.79 -9.36 20.88
C LEU A 95 7.13 -8.65 22.20
N PHE A 96 6.23 -8.73 23.15
CA PHE A 96 6.40 -8.18 24.49
C PHE A 96 5.46 -8.85 25.48
N THR A 97 5.80 -8.72 26.75
CA THR A 97 5.07 -9.30 27.89
C THR A 97 4.69 -8.21 28.87
N TYR A 98 3.45 -8.19 29.30
CA TYR A 98 3.01 -7.42 30.44
C TYR A 98 3.02 -8.26 31.70
N GLU A 99 3.39 -7.65 32.81
CA GLU A 99 3.09 -8.17 34.16
C GLU A 99 1.78 -7.56 34.64
N ASP A 100 0.81 -8.40 34.97
CA ASP A 100 -0.45 -7.95 35.58
C ASP A 100 -0.25 -7.64 37.06
N LYS A 101 -0.32 -6.35 37.41
CA LYS A 101 -0.11 -5.88 38.79
C LYS A 101 -1.15 -6.38 39.75
N GLU A 102 -2.41 -6.47 39.33
CA GLU A 102 -3.48 -6.95 40.20
C GLU A 102 -3.25 -8.43 40.55
N VAL A 103 -2.89 -9.23 39.58
CA VAL A 103 -2.55 -10.64 39.77
C VAL A 103 -1.30 -10.78 40.64
N THR A 104 -0.28 -9.96 40.44
CA THR A 104 0.94 -9.96 41.25
C THR A 104 0.62 -9.64 42.73
N GLN A 105 -0.22 -8.65 42.97
CA GLN A 105 -0.67 -8.33 44.36
C GLN A 105 -1.45 -9.49 45.01
N LEU A 106 -2.35 -10.15 44.26
CA LEU A 106 -3.07 -11.32 44.75
C LEU A 106 -2.12 -12.48 45.08
N ILE A 107 -1.07 -12.69 44.29
CA ILE A 107 -0.03 -13.69 44.59
C ILE A 107 0.68 -13.36 45.92
N GLU A 108 1.03 -12.09 46.13
CA GLU A 108 1.67 -11.64 47.38
C GLU A 108 0.74 -11.84 48.61
N GLU A 109 -0.54 -11.52 48.47
CA GLU A 109 -1.53 -11.74 49.54
C GLU A 109 -1.66 -13.22 49.90
N GLN A 110 -1.71 -14.10 48.89
CA GLN A 110 -1.75 -15.54 49.14
C GLN A 110 -0.45 -16.07 49.72
N ASN A 111 0.71 -15.59 49.30
CA ASN A 111 1.99 -15.94 49.92
C ASN A 111 2.05 -15.54 51.43
N ASN A 112 1.54 -14.34 51.75
CA ASN A 112 1.42 -13.90 53.14
C ASN A 112 0.48 -14.81 53.97
N THR A 113 -0.60 -15.31 53.32
CA THR A 113 -1.53 -16.25 53.96
C THR A 113 -0.85 -17.60 54.23
N VAL A 114 -0.11 -18.14 53.26
CA VAL A 114 0.69 -19.36 53.40
C VAL A 114 1.68 -19.19 54.55
N SER A 115 2.42 -18.10 54.62
CA SER A 115 3.41 -17.82 55.68
C SER A 115 2.77 -17.76 57.07
N ARG A 116 1.61 -17.10 57.19
CA ARG A 116 0.84 -17.06 58.46
C ARG A 116 0.37 -18.44 58.87
N ASN A 117 -0.14 -19.24 57.94
CA ASN A 117 -0.61 -20.60 58.26
C ASN A 117 0.56 -21.54 58.60
N GLN A 118 1.71 -21.42 57.92
CA GLN A 118 2.93 -22.15 58.31
C GLN A 118 3.38 -21.81 59.73
N THR A 119 3.33 -20.52 60.15
CA THR A 119 3.61 -20.10 61.52
C THR A 119 2.59 -20.68 62.50
N LYS A 120 1.28 -20.62 62.16
CA LYS A 120 0.21 -21.21 62.96
C LYS A 120 0.41 -22.73 63.12
N ARG A 121 0.79 -23.42 62.05
CA ARG A 121 1.11 -24.86 62.03
C ARG A 121 2.24 -25.18 62.98
N SER A 122 3.36 -24.44 62.89
CA SER A 122 4.52 -24.62 63.79
C SER A 122 4.16 -24.41 65.25
N ASN A 123 3.38 -23.36 65.54
CA ASN A 123 2.91 -23.07 66.89
C ASN A 123 1.95 -24.15 67.40
N THR A 124 1.09 -24.71 66.55
CA THR A 124 0.17 -25.80 66.87
C THR A 124 0.94 -27.09 67.20
N ILE A 125 1.98 -27.41 66.46
CA ILE A 125 2.91 -28.52 66.73
C ILE A 125 3.58 -28.34 68.11
N ALA A 126 4.13 -27.17 68.37
CA ALA A 126 4.78 -26.88 69.70
C ALA A 126 3.80 -26.99 70.83
N ARG A 127 2.55 -26.54 70.65
CA ARG A 127 1.48 -26.71 71.66
C ARG A 127 1.13 -28.19 71.87
N ARG A 128 0.98 -28.97 70.81
CA ARG A 128 0.76 -30.41 70.84
C ARG A 128 1.85 -31.09 71.63
N ASP A 129 3.12 -30.82 71.31
CA ASP A 129 4.26 -31.47 71.93
C ASP A 129 4.33 -31.16 73.46
N LYS A 130 4.05 -29.88 73.81
CA LYS A 130 3.95 -29.47 75.22
C LYS A 130 2.77 -30.15 75.96
N ALA A 131 1.59 -30.26 75.28
CA ALA A 131 0.42 -30.88 75.88
C ALA A 131 0.65 -32.39 76.08
N ILE A 132 1.27 -33.09 75.14
CA ILE A 132 1.66 -34.49 75.21
C ILE A 132 2.68 -34.69 76.36
N ALA A 133 3.69 -33.82 76.47
CA ALA A 133 4.68 -33.87 77.57
C ALA A 133 4.01 -33.70 78.91
N SER A 134 3.10 -32.72 79.07
CA SER A 134 2.32 -32.53 80.30
C SER A 134 1.44 -33.74 80.60
N PHE A 135 0.76 -34.30 79.63
CA PHE A 135 -0.06 -35.51 79.81
C PHE A 135 0.77 -36.70 80.33
N ASN A 136 1.96 -36.90 79.72
CA ASN A 136 2.85 -38.00 80.11
C ASN A 136 3.42 -37.79 81.56
N ALA A 137 3.55 -36.55 82.03
CA ALA A 137 4.01 -36.21 83.36
C ALA A 137 2.90 -36.31 84.44
N THR A 138 1.61 -36.32 84.04
CA THR A 138 0.46 -36.42 84.93
C THR A 138 0.21 -37.86 85.39
N PRO A 139 0.06 -38.19 86.68
CA PRO A 139 -0.29 -39.52 87.16
C PRO A 139 -1.58 -40.03 86.52
N GLU A 140 -1.68 -41.34 86.24
CA GLU A 140 -2.79 -41.94 85.53
C GLU A 140 -4.14 -41.68 86.20
N GLU A 141 -4.17 -41.65 87.46
CA GLU A 141 -5.36 -41.39 88.33
C GLU A 141 -5.91 -39.98 88.19
N GLU A 142 -5.08 -39.00 87.81
CA GLU A 142 -5.41 -37.57 87.68
C GLU A 142 -5.73 -37.18 86.21
N ARG A 143 -5.61 -38.09 85.26
CA ARG A 143 -5.84 -37.80 83.84
C ARG A 143 -7.33 -37.66 83.57
N THR A 144 -7.74 -36.51 83.05
CA THR A 144 -9.14 -36.19 82.66
C THR A 144 -9.49 -36.52 81.20
N THR A 145 -8.48 -36.82 80.40
CA THR A 145 -8.67 -37.15 78.94
C THR A 145 -7.74 -38.31 78.59
N SER A 146 -7.98 -38.96 77.41
CA SER A 146 -7.06 -39.94 76.87
C SER A 146 -6.01 -39.30 75.96
N LYS A 147 -4.83 -39.94 75.89
CA LYS A 147 -3.77 -39.50 74.96
C LYS A 147 -4.27 -39.47 73.52
N SER A 148 -5.06 -40.46 73.09
CA SER A 148 -5.64 -40.56 71.78
C SER A 148 -6.59 -39.40 71.46
N ALA A 149 -7.43 -38.99 72.44
CA ALA A 149 -8.32 -37.84 72.24
C ALA A 149 -7.53 -36.52 72.07
N LEU A 150 -6.46 -36.33 72.87
CA LEU A 150 -5.58 -35.18 72.76
C LEU A 150 -4.83 -35.16 71.42
N GLU A 151 -4.29 -36.28 70.95
CA GLU A 151 -3.62 -36.42 69.67
C GLU A 151 -4.59 -36.19 68.51
N SER A 152 -5.85 -36.67 68.57
CA SER A 152 -6.88 -36.47 67.60
C SER A 152 -7.21 -34.98 67.41
N GLU A 153 -7.40 -34.25 68.53
CA GLU A 153 -7.69 -32.80 68.53
C GLU A 153 -6.63 -32.01 67.74
N TYR A 154 -5.34 -32.27 68.01
CA TYR A 154 -4.26 -31.59 67.35
C TYR A 154 -4.10 -32.06 65.87
N THR A 155 -4.40 -33.32 65.59
CA THR A 155 -4.38 -33.85 64.23
C THR A 155 -5.44 -33.17 63.37
N GLU A 156 -6.65 -33.01 63.85
CA GLU A 156 -7.73 -32.29 63.17
C GLU A 156 -7.38 -30.80 62.97
N ALA A 157 -6.83 -30.16 64.00
CA ALA A 157 -6.39 -28.77 63.91
C ALA A 157 -5.25 -28.57 62.90
N LEU A 158 -4.32 -29.51 62.80
CA LEU A 158 -3.23 -29.48 61.81
C LEU A 158 -3.75 -29.78 60.42
N ALA A 159 -4.67 -30.73 60.24
CA ALA A 159 -5.28 -31.05 58.98
C ALA A 159 -5.98 -29.82 58.33
N THR A 160 -6.76 -29.08 59.13
CA THR A 160 -7.39 -27.83 58.71
C THR A 160 -6.38 -26.80 58.23
N ILE A 161 -5.26 -26.63 59.00
CA ILE A 161 -4.21 -25.69 58.61
C ILE A 161 -3.50 -26.13 57.34
N ASP A 162 -3.26 -27.43 57.17
CA ASP A 162 -2.62 -28.00 55.99
C ASP A 162 -3.51 -27.86 54.76
N GLU A 163 -4.84 -28.02 54.90
CA GLU A 163 -5.82 -27.73 53.85
C GLU A 163 -5.80 -26.26 53.43
N ASP A 164 -5.76 -25.31 54.38
CA ASP A 164 -5.67 -23.88 54.08
C ASP A 164 -4.38 -23.55 53.32
N ILE A 165 -3.24 -24.14 53.72
CA ILE A 165 -1.95 -23.98 53.02
C ILE A 165 -2.05 -24.54 51.59
N GLN A 166 -2.61 -25.71 51.43
CA GLN A 166 -2.76 -26.35 50.13
C GLN A 166 -3.67 -25.53 49.21
N PHE A 167 -4.80 -25.03 49.74
CA PHE A 167 -5.71 -24.17 48.97
C PHE A 167 -5.02 -22.91 48.49
N SER A 168 -4.33 -22.18 49.41
CA SER A 168 -3.60 -20.97 49.05
C SER A 168 -2.48 -21.24 48.03
N THR A 169 -1.76 -22.36 48.18
CA THR A 169 -0.69 -22.77 47.28
C THR A 169 -1.23 -23.08 45.86
N SER A 170 -2.36 -23.79 45.80
CA SER A 170 -3.04 -24.07 44.51
C SER A 170 -3.54 -22.78 43.83
N THR A 171 -4.06 -21.85 44.64
CA THR A 171 -4.48 -20.53 44.18
C THR A 171 -3.31 -19.75 43.59
N ILE A 172 -2.15 -19.76 44.25
CA ILE A 172 -0.90 -19.13 43.77
C ILE A 172 -0.50 -19.74 42.42
N ALA A 173 -0.56 -21.06 42.26
CA ALA A 173 -0.22 -21.72 41.01
C ALA A 173 -1.11 -21.23 39.84
N ASN A 174 -2.42 -21.17 40.07
CA ASN A 174 -3.39 -20.68 39.06
C ASN A 174 -3.21 -19.18 38.73
N LEU A 175 -2.84 -18.37 39.73
CA LEU A 175 -2.57 -16.95 39.55
C LEU A 175 -1.28 -16.72 38.75
N LYS A 176 -0.23 -17.52 38.98
CA LYS A 176 1.04 -17.43 38.27
C LYS A 176 0.90 -17.65 36.75
N GLU A 177 -0.03 -18.49 36.33
CA GLU A 177 -0.33 -18.70 34.91
C GLU A 177 -0.89 -17.43 34.24
N LYS A 178 -1.53 -16.56 35.01
CA LYS A 178 -2.17 -15.31 34.59
C LYS A 178 -1.31 -14.08 34.81
N GLN A 179 -0.21 -14.20 35.56
CA GLN A 179 0.64 -13.09 35.98
C GLN A 179 1.29 -12.37 34.79
N TYR A 180 1.59 -13.11 33.73
CA TYR A 180 2.23 -12.56 32.56
C TYR A 180 1.33 -12.70 31.32
N VAL A 181 1.06 -11.56 30.65
CA VAL A 181 0.25 -11.49 29.44
C VAL A 181 1.18 -11.26 28.25
N ASN A 182 1.31 -12.28 27.42
CA ASN A 182 2.13 -12.22 26.21
C ASN A 182 1.34 -11.66 25.03
N THR A 183 1.95 -10.72 24.31
CA THR A 183 1.46 -10.26 23.02
C THR A 183 2.32 -10.84 21.90
N THR A 184 1.69 -11.53 20.95
CA THR A 184 2.37 -12.23 19.87
C THR A 184 2.12 -11.58 18.51
N ALA A 185 3.05 -11.79 17.58
CA ALA A 185 2.91 -11.38 16.19
C ALA A 185 1.78 -12.15 15.50
N LYS A 186 0.87 -11.42 14.82
CA LYS A 186 -0.25 -12.04 14.09
C LYS A 186 0.14 -12.50 12.69
N PHE A 187 1.22 -11.96 12.15
CA PHE A 187 1.78 -12.28 10.83
C PHE A 187 3.30 -12.11 10.87
N ARG A 188 3.97 -12.70 9.88
CA ARG A 188 5.41 -12.49 9.67
C ARG A 188 5.68 -11.07 9.20
N GLY A 189 6.65 -10.38 9.84
CA GLY A 189 6.96 -9.00 9.49
C GLY A 189 8.13 -8.42 10.25
N GLN A 190 8.48 -7.20 9.89
CA GLN A 190 9.54 -6.42 10.53
C GLN A 190 8.99 -5.58 11.68
N VAL A 191 9.70 -5.64 12.80
CA VAL A 191 9.42 -4.86 14.02
C VAL A 191 10.03 -3.46 13.90
N ALA A 192 9.24 -2.44 14.19
CA ALA A 192 9.71 -1.07 14.36
C ALA A 192 9.34 -0.56 15.76
N ILE A 193 10.36 -0.19 16.54
CA ILE A 193 10.19 0.36 17.89
C ILE A 193 10.46 1.86 17.80
N PRO A 194 9.46 2.74 18.08
CA PRO A 194 9.64 4.18 18.05
C PRO A 194 10.69 4.64 19.07
N GLU A 195 11.60 5.49 18.69
CA GLU A 195 12.60 6.09 19.58
C GLU A 195 11.96 7.14 20.51
N ILE A 196 10.97 7.87 19.99
CA ILE A 196 10.25 8.91 20.74
C ILE A 196 9.14 8.24 21.55
N LYS A 197 9.28 8.28 22.88
CA LYS A 197 8.30 7.78 23.85
C LYS A 197 7.27 8.87 24.15
N ASP A 198 6.42 9.18 23.18
CA ASP A 198 5.22 9.98 23.44
C ASP A 198 4.19 9.09 24.17
N ALA A 199 3.37 9.69 25.03
CA ALA A 199 2.33 8.96 25.79
C ALA A 199 1.35 8.21 24.86
N ASN A 200 1.11 8.74 23.66
CA ASN A 200 0.23 8.17 22.66
C ASN A 200 0.95 7.33 21.58
N ALA A 201 2.30 7.27 21.63
CA ALA A 201 3.06 6.47 20.68
C ALA A 201 2.82 4.97 20.89
N PRO A 202 2.74 4.16 19.83
CA PRO A 202 2.67 2.72 19.99
C PRO A 202 3.96 2.19 20.63
N ILE A 203 3.86 1.09 21.36
CA ILE A 203 5.01 0.38 21.94
C ILE A 203 5.93 -0.10 20.83
N LEU A 204 5.33 -0.70 19.81
CA LEU A 204 5.98 -1.13 18.59
C LEU A 204 4.96 -1.22 17.45
N LYS A 205 5.47 -1.26 16.24
CA LYS A 205 4.71 -1.47 15.00
C LYS A 205 5.27 -2.71 14.31
N LEU A 206 4.39 -3.59 13.87
CA LEU A 206 4.74 -4.73 13.02
C LEU A 206 4.27 -4.46 11.60
N THR A 207 5.16 -4.63 10.62
CA THR A 207 4.88 -4.38 9.21
C THR A 207 5.24 -5.61 8.40
N SER A 208 4.34 -6.11 7.56
CA SER A 208 4.59 -7.28 6.70
C SER A 208 5.71 -7.02 5.69
N GLU A 209 6.33 -8.09 5.20
CA GLU A 209 7.34 -8.03 4.14
C GLU A 209 6.71 -7.95 2.73
N GLY A 210 5.42 -8.25 2.60
CA GLY A 210 4.67 -8.09 1.35
C GLY A 210 4.21 -6.65 1.16
N TYR A 211 4.20 -6.19 -0.11
CA TYR A 211 3.77 -4.86 -0.48
C TYR A 211 2.79 -4.90 -1.64
N TYR A 212 1.91 -3.92 -1.69
CA TYR A 212 1.10 -3.60 -2.85
C TYR A 212 1.21 -2.10 -3.15
N VAL A 213 0.82 -1.71 -4.35
CA VAL A 213 0.67 -0.31 -4.70
C VAL A 213 -0.75 0.13 -4.42
N SER A 214 -0.91 1.13 -3.57
CA SER A 214 -2.17 1.84 -3.34
C SER A 214 -2.21 3.04 -4.27
N GLY A 215 -2.96 2.94 -5.35
CA GLY A 215 -3.11 3.98 -6.36
C GLY A 215 -4.51 4.58 -6.39
N LYS A 216 -4.64 5.72 -7.08
CA LYS A 216 -5.91 6.37 -7.32
C LYS A 216 -6.11 6.56 -8.82
N VAL A 217 -7.32 6.32 -9.30
CA VAL A 217 -7.74 6.51 -10.68
C VAL A 217 -8.99 7.37 -10.74
N ASN A 218 -9.11 8.22 -11.77
CA ASN A 218 -10.31 9.01 -11.98
C ASN A 218 -11.44 8.15 -12.58
N GLU A 219 -12.67 8.65 -12.54
CA GLU A 219 -13.87 7.98 -13.04
C GLU A 219 -13.78 7.60 -14.53
N LYS A 220 -13.19 8.46 -15.36
CA LYS A 220 -13.04 8.23 -16.80
C LYS A 220 -12.11 7.06 -17.10
N ASP A 221 -10.99 6.95 -16.38
CA ASP A 221 -10.01 5.91 -16.59
C ASP A 221 -10.40 4.61 -15.87
N LEU A 222 -11.20 4.71 -14.78
CA LEU A 222 -11.76 3.55 -14.09
C LEU A 222 -12.55 2.64 -15.03
N ALA A 223 -13.35 3.23 -15.94
CA ALA A 223 -14.16 2.48 -16.90
C ALA A 223 -13.32 1.66 -17.92
N LYS A 224 -12.03 1.97 -18.04
CA LYS A 224 -11.12 1.36 -19.03
C LYS A 224 -10.27 0.24 -18.46
N ILE A 225 -10.17 0.13 -17.14
CA ILE A 225 -9.30 -0.83 -16.46
C ILE A 225 -10.10 -1.99 -15.87
N THR A 226 -9.45 -3.16 -15.76
CA THR A 226 -10.06 -4.36 -15.19
C THR A 226 -9.10 -5.07 -14.25
N ILE A 227 -9.65 -5.89 -13.34
CA ILE A 227 -8.87 -6.76 -12.46
C ILE A 227 -8.05 -7.73 -13.32
N ASP A 228 -6.86 -8.12 -12.83
CA ASP A 228 -5.85 -8.95 -13.48
C ASP A 228 -5.15 -8.33 -14.70
N GLN A 229 -5.48 -7.09 -15.05
CA GLN A 229 -4.78 -6.37 -16.13
C GLN A 229 -3.34 -6.07 -15.71
N LYS A 230 -2.40 -6.32 -16.63
CA LYS A 230 -0.96 -6.11 -16.42
C LYS A 230 -0.63 -4.62 -16.37
N ALA A 231 0.32 -4.28 -15.50
CA ALA A 231 0.81 -2.93 -15.33
C ALA A 231 2.35 -2.92 -15.28
N ASN A 232 2.95 -1.91 -15.88
CA ASN A 232 4.37 -1.58 -15.73
C ASN A 232 4.48 -0.51 -14.64
N ILE A 233 5.11 -0.83 -13.52
CA ILE A 233 5.16 0.02 -12.33
C ILE A 233 6.56 0.60 -12.20
N GLN A 234 6.69 1.88 -12.48
CA GLN A 234 7.94 2.61 -12.32
C GLN A 234 8.05 3.14 -10.89
N ILE A 235 9.13 2.80 -10.21
CA ILE A 235 9.47 3.27 -8.87
C ILE A 235 10.16 4.63 -9.01
N VAL A 236 9.47 5.71 -8.69
CA VAL A 236 9.94 7.09 -8.92
C VAL A 236 11.34 7.36 -8.35
N PRO A 237 11.67 7.02 -7.08
CA PRO A 237 12.98 7.35 -6.51
C PRO A 237 14.16 6.63 -7.17
N THR A 238 13.95 5.47 -7.77
CA THR A 238 15.02 4.63 -8.32
C THR A 238 15.04 4.57 -9.84
N GLY A 239 13.95 4.99 -10.50
CA GLY A 239 13.73 4.86 -11.94
C GLY A 239 13.53 3.39 -12.40
N LYS A 240 13.63 2.41 -11.52
CA LYS A 240 13.41 0.99 -11.85
C LYS A 240 11.95 0.75 -12.21
N THR A 241 11.71 -0.10 -13.20
CA THR A 241 10.37 -0.59 -13.57
C THR A 241 10.20 -2.03 -13.13
N VAL A 242 9.09 -2.32 -12.47
CA VAL A 242 8.68 -3.65 -12.03
C VAL A 242 7.35 -3.98 -12.68
N SER A 243 7.18 -5.21 -13.13
CA SER A 243 5.88 -5.69 -13.60
C SER A 243 4.94 -5.93 -12.43
N GLY A 244 3.65 -5.83 -12.71
CA GLY A 244 2.61 -6.11 -11.74
C GLY A 244 1.25 -6.22 -12.40
N LYS A 245 0.20 -6.32 -11.59
CA LYS A 245 -1.17 -6.38 -12.09
C LYS A 245 -2.15 -5.75 -11.12
N ILE A 246 -3.30 -5.32 -11.64
CA ILE A 246 -4.42 -4.85 -10.82
C ILE A 246 -5.03 -6.02 -10.08
N THR A 247 -5.14 -5.91 -8.73
CA THR A 247 -5.74 -6.94 -7.88
C THR A 247 -7.06 -6.52 -7.28
N TYR A 248 -7.30 -5.22 -7.17
CA TYR A 248 -8.52 -4.69 -6.57
C TYR A 248 -8.85 -3.32 -7.15
N ILE A 249 -10.13 -3.11 -7.40
CA ILE A 249 -10.70 -1.83 -7.81
C ILE A 249 -11.86 -1.54 -6.85
N ASP A 250 -11.81 -0.41 -6.17
CA ASP A 250 -12.89 0.00 -5.30
C ASP A 250 -14.05 0.56 -6.12
N ASN A 251 -15.25 0.10 -5.84
CA ASN A 251 -16.48 0.56 -6.50
C ASN A 251 -17.05 1.85 -5.87
N ASN A 252 -16.52 2.22 -4.70
CA ASN A 252 -16.95 3.42 -3.99
C ASN A 252 -15.82 4.44 -3.96
N PRO A 253 -16.08 5.71 -4.29
CA PRO A 253 -15.10 6.75 -4.06
C PRO A 253 -14.85 6.84 -2.54
N PRO A 254 -13.61 7.10 -2.10
CA PRO A 254 -13.32 7.28 -0.69
C PRO A 254 -14.21 8.38 -0.13
N GLU A 255 -14.82 8.11 1.02
CA GLU A 255 -15.58 9.14 1.73
C GLU A 255 -14.62 10.30 2.01
N THR A 256 -14.87 11.44 1.37
CA THR A 256 -14.19 12.68 1.76
C THR A 256 -14.66 12.97 3.17
N ALA A 257 -13.81 12.72 4.15
CA ALA A 257 -14.05 13.13 5.52
C ALA A 257 -14.39 14.63 5.50
N GLY A 258 -15.67 14.95 5.70
CA GLY A 258 -16.27 16.25 5.93
C GLY A 258 -15.68 17.42 5.16
N ALA A 259 -16.45 17.97 4.27
CA ALA A 259 -16.17 19.25 3.61
C ALA A 259 -16.21 20.42 4.63
N GLU A 260 -15.32 20.42 5.61
CA GLU A 260 -15.00 21.59 6.44
C GLU A 260 -13.46 21.66 6.54
N GLY A 261 -12.83 22.45 5.65
CA GLY A 261 -11.44 22.86 5.78
C GLY A 261 -10.43 22.38 4.73
N ALA A 262 -10.82 21.95 3.55
CA ALA A 262 -9.86 21.65 2.49
C ALA A 262 -9.62 22.86 1.57
N ALA A 263 -8.86 23.83 2.08
CA ALA A 263 -8.16 24.83 1.27
C ALA A 263 -6.69 24.37 1.11
N ASP A 264 -6.46 23.18 0.57
CA ASP A 264 -5.18 22.80 -0.03
C ASP A 264 -5.41 21.75 -1.13
N ALA A 265 -6.13 22.19 -2.16
CA ALA A 265 -6.19 21.46 -3.42
C ALA A 265 -4.87 21.75 -4.14
N THR A 266 -3.90 20.85 -3.99
CA THR A 266 -2.74 20.80 -4.87
C THR A 266 -3.21 20.76 -6.32
N ALA A 267 -2.82 21.77 -7.06
CA ALA A 267 -3.11 21.97 -8.46
C ALA A 267 -2.82 20.69 -9.29
N GLY A 268 -3.88 20.15 -9.92
CA GLY A 268 -3.75 19.04 -10.86
C GLY A 268 -4.96 18.10 -10.96
N ALA A 269 -5.90 18.13 -10.02
CA ALA A 269 -7.15 17.39 -10.18
C ALA A 269 -8.16 18.26 -10.95
N GLU A 270 -8.64 17.79 -12.10
CA GLU A 270 -9.79 18.40 -12.77
C GLU A 270 -10.92 18.48 -11.74
N ALA A 271 -11.31 19.70 -11.39
CA ALA A 271 -12.30 19.98 -10.34
C ALA A 271 -13.63 19.30 -10.71
N GLY A 272 -14.01 18.26 -9.96
CA GLY A 272 -15.33 17.63 -10.07
C GLY A 272 -15.34 16.13 -10.38
N MET A 273 -14.21 15.46 -10.65
CA MET A 273 -14.21 14.02 -10.93
C MET A 273 -13.92 13.20 -9.66
N SER A 274 -14.72 12.16 -9.44
CA SER A 274 -14.49 11.21 -8.35
C SER A 274 -13.19 10.41 -8.57
N SER A 275 -12.48 10.14 -7.50
CA SER A 275 -11.25 9.33 -7.50
C SER A 275 -11.51 8.01 -6.78
N TYR A 276 -11.08 6.90 -7.36
CA TYR A 276 -11.31 5.54 -6.84
C TYR A 276 -9.99 4.89 -6.47
N LEU A 277 -10.01 4.08 -5.42
CA LEU A 277 -8.84 3.33 -4.96
C LEU A 277 -8.61 2.11 -5.85
N VAL A 278 -7.37 1.91 -6.27
CA VAL A 278 -6.93 0.73 -7.01
C VAL A 278 -5.72 0.14 -6.31
N LYS A 279 -5.71 -1.19 -6.13
CA LYS A 279 -4.53 -1.91 -5.62
C LYS A 279 -3.88 -2.70 -6.74
N LEU A 280 -2.55 -2.60 -6.82
CA LEU A 280 -1.76 -3.37 -7.76
C LEU A 280 -0.77 -4.24 -6.99
N ALA A 281 -0.70 -5.53 -7.34
CA ALA A 281 0.36 -6.40 -6.88
C ALA A 281 1.63 -6.14 -7.67
N LEU A 282 2.77 -6.32 -7.02
CA LEU A 282 4.10 -6.24 -7.60
C LEU A 282 4.63 -7.66 -7.79
N ASP A 283 5.21 -7.97 -8.95
CA ASP A 283 5.82 -9.29 -9.21
C ASP A 283 7.17 -9.46 -8.53
N SER A 284 7.82 -8.36 -8.13
CA SER A 284 9.09 -8.35 -7.39
C SER A 284 9.14 -7.17 -6.41
N PHE A 285 9.75 -7.41 -5.25
CA PHE A 285 9.96 -6.37 -4.22
C PHE A 285 11.40 -5.84 -4.19
N GLU A 286 12.24 -6.22 -5.16
CA GLU A 286 13.64 -5.79 -5.18
C GLU A 286 13.78 -4.28 -5.38
N GLY A 287 14.33 -3.60 -4.37
CA GLY A 287 14.50 -2.14 -4.37
C GLY A 287 13.22 -1.37 -4.04
N VAL A 288 12.15 -2.06 -3.68
CA VAL A 288 10.87 -1.48 -3.23
C VAL A 288 10.92 -1.20 -1.74
N LYS A 289 10.45 -0.05 -1.31
CA LYS A 289 10.30 0.30 0.12
C LYS A 289 8.94 0.90 0.38
N ASN A 290 8.43 0.67 1.59
CA ASN A 290 7.21 1.30 2.07
C ASN A 290 7.29 2.84 1.92
N GLY A 291 6.23 3.44 1.42
CA GLY A 291 6.13 4.89 1.21
C GLY A 291 6.75 5.40 -0.10
N TYR A 292 7.37 4.54 -0.92
CA TYR A 292 7.85 4.97 -2.23
C TYR A 292 6.68 5.30 -3.16
N HIS A 293 6.81 6.44 -3.84
CA HIS A 293 5.89 6.82 -4.91
C HIS A 293 6.19 6.03 -6.17
N VAL A 294 5.14 5.62 -6.84
CA VAL A 294 5.22 4.85 -8.08
C VAL A 294 4.23 5.39 -9.10
N GLN A 295 4.55 5.17 -10.37
CA GLN A 295 3.64 5.39 -11.49
C GLN A 295 3.43 4.06 -12.20
N ALA A 296 2.21 3.55 -12.19
CA ALA A 296 1.83 2.37 -12.95
C ALA A 296 1.25 2.79 -14.30
N THR A 297 1.76 2.19 -15.37
CA THR A 297 1.26 2.36 -16.75
C THR A 297 0.55 1.08 -17.15
N ILE A 298 -0.71 1.22 -17.57
CA ILE A 298 -1.56 0.14 -18.03
C ILE A 298 -1.85 0.39 -19.50
N ASN A 299 -1.44 -0.55 -20.35
CA ASN A 299 -1.78 -0.54 -21.75
C ASN A 299 -3.19 -1.10 -21.93
N LEU A 300 -4.07 -0.34 -22.56
CA LEU A 300 -5.47 -0.73 -22.78
C LEU A 300 -5.64 -1.64 -23.98
N SER A 301 -4.75 -1.56 -24.96
CA SER A 301 -4.72 -2.47 -26.10
C SER A 301 -3.83 -3.67 -25.78
N ASN A 302 -4.40 -4.87 -25.87
CA ASN A 302 -3.67 -6.11 -25.81
C ASN A 302 -3.24 -6.61 -27.19
N ASP A 303 -3.54 -5.84 -28.24
CA ASP A 303 -3.17 -6.25 -29.60
C ASP A 303 -1.64 -6.14 -29.75
N PRO A 304 -0.99 -7.23 -30.11
CA PRO A 304 0.44 -7.21 -30.31
C PRO A 304 0.78 -6.27 -31.47
N ILE A 305 1.80 -5.43 -31.29
CA ILE A 305 2.29 -4.56 -32.35
C ILE A 305 2.89 -5.45 -33.43
N GLU A 306 2.30 -5.44 -34.64
CA GLU A 306 2.78 -6.17 -35.77
C GLU A 306 3.43 -5.21 -36.79
N ILE A 307 4.74 -5.34 -37.01
CA ILE A 307 5.48 -4.52 -37.97
C ILE A 307 5.86 -5.33 -39.20
N PRO A 308 6.03 -4.72 -40.38
CA PRO A 308 6.54 -5.41 -41.54
C PRO A 308 7.90 -6.06 -41.28
N THR A 309 8.03 -7.37 -41.50
CA THR A 309 9.27 -8.14 -41.25
C THR A 309 10.49 -7.51 -41.92
N LYS A 310 10.30 -6.86 -43.05
CA LYS A 310 11.38 -6.17 -43.77
C LYS A 310 11.98 -4.96 -43.07
N ALA A 311 11.29 -4.41 -42.04
CA ALA A 311 11.79 -3.32 -41.25
C ALA A 311 12.79 -3.79 -40.18
N ILE A 312 12.77 -5.09 -39.84
CA ILE A 312 13.61 -5.67 -38.80
C ILE A 312 14.99 -5.94 -39.35
N GLN A 313 15.99 -5.38 -38.71
CA GLN A 313 17.41 -5.65 -38.98
C GLN A 313 17.99 -6.52 -37.90
N THR A 314 19.00 -7.33 -38.27
CA THR A 314 19.65 -8.24 -37.32
C THR A 314 21.15 -7.97 -37.33
N GLU A 315 21.73 -7.87 -36.14
CA GLU A 315 23.18 -7.74 -35.92
C GLU A 315 23.62 -8.73 -34.84
N GLY A 316 24.26 -9.81 -35.25
CA GLY A 316 24.50 -10.95 -34.37
C GLY A 316 23.19 -11.57 -33.89
N ASP A 317 23.01 -11.66 -32.60
CA ASP A 317 21.79 -12.18 -31.97
C ASP A 317 20.74 -11.10 -31.68
N ASN A 318 21.09 -9.82 -31.91
CA ASN A 318 20.21 -8.70 -31.60
C ASN A 318 19.34 -8.30 -32.80
N ARG A 319 18.05 -8.12 -32.57
CA ARG A 319 17.11 -7.58 -33.55
C ARG A 319 16.82 -6.12 -33.24
N TYR A 320 16.77 -5.26 -34.24
CA TYR A 320 16.49 -3.85 -34.09
C TYR A 320 15.75 -3.30 -35.29
N VAL A 321 15.17 -2.12 -35.13
CA VAL A 321 14.57 -1.32 -36.15
C VAL A 321 15.19 0.07 -36.15
N LEU A 322 15.10 0.75 -37.32
CA LEU A 322 15.40 2.16 -37.41
C LEU A 322 14.12 2.96 -37.29
N VAL A 323 14.13 3.97 -36.43
CA VAL A 323 12.98 4.83 -36.15
C VAL A 323 13.36 6.26 -36.49
N ASN A 324 12.44 7.00 -37.10
CA ASN A 324 12.58 8.44 -37.28
C ASN A 324 12.09 9.12 -35.99
N ASP A 325 13.03 9.67 -35.22
CA ASP A 325 12.79 10.47 -34.02
C ASP A 325 13.00 11.96 -34.38
N PHE A 326 11.90 12.64 -34.69
CA PHE A 326 11.89 14.08 -35.08
C PHE A 326 12.92 14.47 -36.14
N GLY A 327 13.09 13.65 -37.18
CA GLY A 327 14.03 13.91 -38.27
C GLY A 327 15.42 13.31 -38.07
N SER A 328 15.69 12.65 -36.93
CA SER A 328 16.92 11.89 -36.70
C SER A 328 16.63 10.40 -36.72
N VAL A 329 17.51 9.64 -37.33
CA VAL A 329 17.40 8.17 -37.34
C VAL A 329 18.03 7.60 -36.11
N ILE A 330 17.24 6.94 -35.30
CA ILE A 330 17.72 6.21 -34.11
C ILE A 330 17.56 4.71 -34.28
N ARG A 331 18.45 3.94 -33.67
CA ARG A 331 18.35 2.50 -33.57
C ARG A 331 17.59 2.14 -32.32
N ARG A 332 16.56 1.29 -32.45
CA ARG A 332 15.79 0.80 -31.33
C ARG A 332 15.84 -0.73 -31.30
N GLU A 333 16.41 -1.30 -30.25
CA GLU A 333 16.46 -2.74 -30.06
C GLU A 333 15.07 -3.27 -29.70
N ILE A 334 14.67 -4.37 -30.35
CA ILE A 334 13.35 -4.97 -30.20
C ILE A 334 13.45 -6.46 -29.87
N GLN A 335 12.45 -6.95 -29.17
CA GLN A 335 12.21 -8.39 -29.05
C GLN A 335 11.04 -8.77 -29.95
N THR A 336 11.19 -9.86 -30.69
CA THR A 336 10.19 -10.32 -31.63
C THR A 336 9.59 -11.64 -31.18
N GLY A 337 8.29 -11.81 -31.44
CA GLY A 337 7.54 -13.05 -31.27
C GLY A 337 7.36 -13.79 -32.58
N GLU A 338 6.14 -14.28 -32.83
CA GLU A 338 5.79 -15.04 -34.01
C GLU A 338 5.77 -14.18 -35.29
N GLU A 339 6.19 -14.78 -36.41
CA GLU A 339 6.03 -14.19 -37.74
C GLU A 339 4.66 -14.55 -38.31
N LYS A 340 3.88 -13.53 -38.67
CA LYS A 340 2.55 -13.67 -39.25
C LYS A 340 2.54 -13.15 -40.72
N GLY A 341 2.86 -14.00 -41.63
CA GLY A 341 2.87 -13.69 -43.06
C GLY A 341 3.95 -12.68 -43.44
N LYS A 342 3.59 -11.41 -43.71
CA LYS A 342 4.53 -10.34 -44.03
C LYS A 342 4.92 -9.48 -42.84
N ASN A 343 4.32 -9.74 -41.70
CA ASN A 343 4.53 -8.99 -40.45
C ASN A 343 5.13 -9.88 -39.40
N THR A 344 5.85 -9.28 -38.47
CA THR A 344 6.40 -9.93 -37.27
C THR A 344 5.84 -9.22 -36.04
N VAL A 345 5.38 -10.01 -35.09
CA VAL A 345 4.94 -9.52 -33.76
C VAL A 345 6.14 -8.97 -33.02
N VAL A 346 6.06 -7.76 -32.49
CA VAL A 346 7.05 -7.18 -31.57
C VAL A 346 6.49 -7.25 -30.17
N THR A 347 7.24 -7.90 -29.28
CA THR A 347 6.84 -8.10 -27.88
C THR A 347 7.36 -7.01 -26.94
N SER A 348 8.45 -6.34 -27.31
CA SER A 348 9.01 -5.20 -26.58
C SER A 348 9.98 -4.40 -27.42
N GLY A 349 10.25 -3.15 -27.00
CA GLY A 349 11.26 -2.28 -27.61
C GLY A 349 10.70 -1.19 -28.52
N LEU A 350 9.42 -1.20 -28.92
CA LEU A 350 8.75 -0.11 -29.62
C LEU A 350 7.95 0.74 -28.65
N GLU A 351 7.90 2.04 -28.92
CA GLU A 351 7.06 3.00 -28.23
C GLU A 351 5.86 3.42 -29.09
N SER A 352 4.82 3.90 -28.40
CA SER A 352 3.64 4.46 -29.07
C SER A 352 4.05 5.61 -30.00
N ALA A 353 3.44 5.68 -31.16
CA ALA A 353 3.72 6.67 -32.23
C ALA A 353 5.14 6.65 -32.82
N ASP A 354 5.95 5.60 -32.55
CA ASP A 354 7.22 5.41 -33.24
C ASP A 354 6.99 5.34 -34.78
N LYS A 355 7.81 6.05 -35.57
CA LYS A 355 7.83 5.98 -37.01
C LYS A 355 8.93 5.03 -37.48
N VAL A 356 8.61 3.74 -37.60
CA VAL A 356 9.55 2.71 -38.01
C VAL A 356 9.85 2.82 -39.52
N ILE A 357 11.12 2.87 -39.89
CA ILE A 357 11.57 2.91 -41.27
C ILE A 357 11.47 1.50 -41.88
N VAL A 358 10.59 1.32 -42.85
CA VAL A 358 10.30 0.03 -43.47
C VAL A 358 11.16 -0.19 -44.73
N SER A 359 11.33 0.85 -45.54
CA SER A 359 12.20 0.85 -46.68
C SER A 359 12.64 2.27 -47.06
N SER A 360 13.76 2.39 -47.72
CA SER A 360 14.28 3.68 -48.18
C SER A 360 15.00 3.55 -49.52
N LYS A 361 14.83 4.55 -50.38
CA LYS A 361 15.53 4.63 -51.68
C LYS A 361 17.04 4.87 -51.50
N LYS A 362 17.45 5.56 -50.43
CA LYS A 362 18.84 5.77 -50.00
C LYS A 362 19.13 4.91 -48.79
N LYS A 363 20.35 4.41 -48.66
CA LYS A 363 20.73 3.63 -47.45
C LYS A 363 20.73 4.55 -46.25
N VAL A 364 19.82 4.31 -45.31
CA VAL A 364 19.67 5.04 -44.06
C VAL A 364 20.40 4.29 -42.94
N LYS A 365 21.11 5.02 -42.08
CA LYS A 365 21.85 4.49 -40.92
C LYS A 365 21.49 5.29 -39.65
N GLU A 366 21.75 4.70 -38.52
CA GLU A 366 21.68 5.38 -37.24
C GLU A 366 22.53 6.67 -37.26
N GLY A 367 21.94 7.77 -36.79
CA GLY A 367 22.56 9.10 -36.73
C GLY A 367 22.33 9.95 -38.01
N ASP A 368 21.73 9.38 -39.07
CA ASP A 368 21.39 10.17 -40.26
C ASP A 368 20.29 11.19 -39.94
N LEU A 369 20.41 12.39 -40.51
CA LEU A 369 19.36 13.41 -40.47
C LEU A 369 18.49 13.27 -41.71
N LEU A 370 17.18 13.15 -41.51
CA LEU A 370 16.18 13.07 -42.59
C LEU A 370 15.70 14.48 -42.91
N GLU A 371 15.91 14.92 -44.17
CA GLU A 371 15.43 16.22 -44.65
C GLU A 371 13.90 16.18 -44.78
N GLY A 372 13.16 16.92 -43.92
CA GLY A 372 11.73 17.13 -44.12
C GLY A 372 10.79 17.30 -42.93
N ASP A 373 11.24 17.29 -41.71
CA ASP A 373 10.36 17.58 -40.55
C ASP A 373 10.82 18.82 -39.77
N HIS A 374 10.82 19.97 -40.44
CA HIS A 374 10.95 21.26 -39.75
C HIS A 374 9.56 21.87 -39.57
N SER A 375 8.78 21.34 -38.62
CA SER A 375 7.65 22.07 -38.07
C SER A 375 8.12 22.81 -36.81
N ASP A 376 8.27 24.13 -36.97
CA ASP A 376 8.29 25.15 -35.92
C ASP A 376 9.40 25.13 -34.84
N LYS A 377 10.57 25.64 -35.24
CA LYS A 377 11.39 26.48 -34.35
C LYS A 377 11.95 27.66 -35.15
N THR A 378 11.15 28.67 -35.40
CA THR A 378 11.62 30.01 -35.68
C THR A 378 10.78 30.99 -34.87
N ASP A 379 11.46 31.70 -34.05
CA ASP A 379 11.35 33.08 -33.66
C ASP A 379 11.51 33.33 -32.17
N ALA A 380 12.74 33.27 -31.70
CA ALA A 380 13.14 34.07 -30.56
C ALA A 380 14.66 34.17 -30.45
N ALA A 381 15.28 34.82 -31.45
CA ALA A 381 16.64 35.41 -31.25
C ALA A 381 16.98 36.39 -32.34
N ASN A 382 16.40 37.56 -32.30
CA ASN A 382 17.07 38.76 -32.86
C ASN A 382 16.55 40.04 -32.16
N GLY A 383 16.98 40.21 -30.93
CA GLY A 383 16.91 41.48 -30.20
C GLY A 383 18.29 42.10 -30.19
N ASN A 384 18.55 42.91 -31.20
CA ASN A 384 19.73 43.74 -31.32
C ASN A 384 19.76 44.77 -30.18
N VAL A 385 20.68 44.63 -29.24
CA VAL A 385 20.99 45.65 -28.22
C VAL A 385 22.16 46.48 -28.75
N THR A 386 21.86 47.64 -29.32
CA THR A 386 22.79 48.73 -29.54
C THR A 386 23.04 49.39 -28.18
N VAL A 387 24.26 49.30 -27.72
CA VAL A 387 24.79 50.16 -26.64
C VAL A 387 25.34 51.44 -27.26
N GLU A 388 24.73 52.57 -26.95
CA GLU A 388 25.37 53.90 -27.09
C GLU A 388 25.66 54.43 -25.69
N ASN A 389 26.93 54.79 -25.52
CA ASN A 389 27.60 55.65 -24.55
C ASN A 389 26.98 55.93 -23.18
#